data_c96912aef1853628f5df439d09492455
#
_entry.id   c96912aef1853628f5df439d09492455
#
_cell.length_a   1.000
_cell.length_b   1.000
_cell.length_c   1.000
_cell.angle_alpha   90.00
_cell.angle_beta   90.00
_cell.angle_gamma   90.00
#
_symmetry.space_group_name_H-M   'P 1'
#
loop_
_entity.id
_entity.type
_entity.pdbx_description
1 polymer ?
#
loop_
_entity_poly.entity_id
_entity_poly.type
_entity_poly.pdbx_seq_one_letter_code
_entity_poly.pdbx_strand_id
1 'polypeptide(L)'
;STDDSFGAYARAQNAFSNLFLRYVNTDKGKARALNAAIYESIGSYVINIDSDGLLEPNAIKNMVLRFENDEQIAAMTGAVLPQRNLVKQVHGWWHRLLAKNEYYEYAQAFLSGRTIESFRDQLFTMSGAFSAFRREVLMETFLYDTDTIGEDTDMTFQIRTRLGKKVVICADAIFYVAPISGFSELYTQRQRWQRGELEVAQHYMSQTASIKGFFKEFLVRRIMIDHTFTFPRMIWTFATIVLIAFGYSTVVVGLSYLLIYSLYVMVGVINFISVGILLKPYPEERHSYKHLWWLTLTLPLYMFLTAWIRLIGVINAMTTQATWKMRGFTEEWQRLLAVLRDDRRTIHNHYRRRKGK
;
A
#
# COMPACT_ATOMS: atom_id res chain seq x y z
N SER A 1 -23.46 4.77 3.92
CA SER A 1 -23.47 3.65 2.98
C SER A 1 -24.58 3.84 1.95
N THR A 2 -24.37 3.46 0.73
CA THR A 2 -25.35 3.53 -0.37
C THR A 2 -25.96 2.17 -0.70
N ASP A 3 -25.58 1.14 0.04
CA ASP A 3 -26.02 -0.25 -0.09
C ASP A 3 -26.91 -0.70 1.08
N ASP A 4 -27.32 -1.97 1.10
CA ASP A 4 -28.16 -2.57 2.16
C ASP A 4 -27.33 -2.95 3.41
N SER A 5 -26.43 -2.09 3.87
CA SER A 5 -25.60 -2.34 5.06
C SER A 5 -26.45 -2.55 6.32
N PHE A 6 -27.57 -1.81 6.48
CA PHE A 6 -28.45 -1.97 7.62
C PHE A 6 -29.16 -3.32 7.60
N GLY A 7 -29.65 -3.77 6.45
CA GLY A 7 -30.23 -5.11 6.31
C GLY A 7 -29.22 -6.22 6.58
N ALA A 8 -27.98 -6.06 6.15
CA ALA A 8 -26.90 -6.99 6.50
C ALA A 8 -26.62 -7.06 8.00
N TYR A 9 -26.58 -5.89 8.68
CA TYR A 9 -26.48 -5.81 10.14
C TYR A 9 -27.63 -6.53 10.84
N ALA A 10 -28.87 -6.28 10.43
CA ALA A 10 -30.05 -6.92 11.04
C ALA A 10 -30.03 -8.46 10.87
N ARG A 11 -29.63 -8.95 9.70
CA ARG A 11 -29.43 -10.39 9.46
C ARG A 11 -28.35 -10.97 10.37
N ALA A 12 -27.21 -10.29 10.51
CA ALA A 12 -26.12 -10.72 11.37
C ALA A 12 -26.54 -10.75 12.85
N GLN A 13 -27.26 -9.73 13.33
CA GLN A 13 -27.75 -9.67 14.71
C GLN A 13 -28.74 -10.81 15.03
N ASN A 14 -29.61 -11.16 14.10
CA ASN A 14 -30.52 -12.29 14.27
C ASN A 14 -29.78 -13.65 14.22
N ALA A 15 -28.75 -13.79 13.41
CA ALA A 15 -27.96 -15.01 13.30
C ALA A 15 -27.01 -15.24 14.49
N PHE A 16 -26.51 -14.15 15.10
CA PHE A 16 -25.51 -14.16 16.18
C PHE A 16 -26.02 -13.39 17.41
N SER A 17 -27.13 -13.83 17.99
CA SER A 17 -27.78 -13.17 19.14
C SER A 17 -26.91 -13.11 20.41
N ASN A 18 -25.86 -13.92 20.50
CA ASN A 18 -24.87 -13.93 21.58
C ASN A 18 -23.76 -12.87 21.40
N LEU A 19 -23.70 -12.21 20.26
CA LEU A 19 -22.74 -11.15 20.00
C LEU A 19 -23.38 -9.78 20.21
N PHE A 20 -22.65 -8.88 20.85
CA PHE A 20 -23.05 -7.48 20.95
C PHE A 20 -22.67 -6.77 19.64
N LEU A 21 -23.64 -6.64 18.73
CA LEU A 21 -23.48 -5.93 17.46
C LEU A 21 -24.08 -4.53 17.59
N ARG A 22 -23.38 -3.55 17.08
CA ARG A 22 -23.81 -2.15 17.04
C ARG A 22 -23.65 -1.57 15.64
N TYR A 23 -24.69 -0.96 15.13
CA TYR A 23 -24.67 -0.24 13.86
C TYR A 23 -24.50 1.26 14.15
N VAL A 24 -23.44 1.85 13.61
CA VAL A 24 -23.14 3.29 13.74
C VAL A 24 -23.18 3.90 12.35
N ASN A 25 -24.07 4.86 12.14
CA ASN A 25 -24.13 5.63 10.89
C ASN A 25 -23.42 6.96 11.08
N THR A 26 -22.46 7.25 10.22
CA THR A 26 -21.66 8.48 10.27
C THR A 26 -21.71 9.20 8.93
N ASP A 27 -21.27 10.46 8.93
CA ASP A 27 -21.01 11.18 7.71
C ASP A 27 -19.92 10.50 6.86
N LYS A 28 -19.78 10.93 5.60
CA LYS A 28 -18.85 10.32 4.65
C LYS A 28 -17.41 10.36 5.15
N GLY A 29 -16.73 9.23 5.03
CA GLY A 29 -15.31 9.06 5.30
C GLY A 29 -14.98 7.91 6.25
N LYS A 30 -13.98 7.09 5.88
CA LYS A 30 -13.52 5.92 6.67
C LYS A 30 -13.01 6.35 8.04
N ALA A 31 -12.17 7.36 8.11
CA ALA A 31 -11.60 7.87 9.36
C ALA A 31 -12.68 8.31 10.36
N ARG A 32 -13.73 9.00 9.90
CA ARG A 32 -14.86 9.40 10.77
C ARG A 32 -15.62 8.21 11.31
N ALA A 33 -15.86 7.21 10.46
CA ALA A 33 -16.55 5.98 10.88
C ALA A 33 -15.71 5.20 11.91
N LEU A 34 -14.40 5.10 11.71
CA LEU A 34 -13.48 4.48 12.65
C LEU A 34 -13.45 5.23 13.99
N ASN A 35 -13.34 6.54 13.98
CA ASN A 35 -13.34 7.36 15.19
C ASN A 35 -14.65 7.20 15.98
N ALA A 36 -15.79 7.21 15.30
CA ALA A 36 -17.08 6.97 15.95
C ALA A 36 -17.15 5.58 16.59
N ALA A 37 -16.69 4.54 15.88
CA ALA A 37 -16.66 3.17 16.40
C ALA A 37 -15.70 3.02 17.60
N ILE A 38 -14.55 3.73 17.60
CA ILE A 38 -13.60 3.73 18.72
C ILE A 38 -14.23 4.34 19.98
N TYR A 39 -14.91 5.47 19.86
CA TYR A 39 -15.59 6.10 20.99
C TYR A 39 -16.68 5.20 21.61
N GLU A 40 -17.36 4.44 20.77
CA GLU A 40 -18.41 3.50 21.18
C GLU A 40 -17.85 2.17 21.72
N SER A 41 -16.56 1.88 21.51
CA SER A 41 -15.93 0.63 21.94
C SER A 41 -15.64 0.63 23.44
N ILE A 42 -15.84 -0.52 24.10
CA ILE A 42 -15.59 -0.73 25.52
C ILE A 42 -14.54 -1.80 25.81
N GLY A 43 -14.08 -2.53 24.78
CA GLY A 43 -13.10 -3.60 24.92
C GLY A 43 -11.69 -3.10 25.23
N SER A 44 -10.85 -3.95 25.83
CA SER A 44 -9.44 -3.67 26.10
C SER A 44 -8.61 -3.55 24.81
N TYR A 45 -9.05 -4.23 23.77
CA TYR A 45 -8.44 -4.19 22.43
C TYR A 45 -9.45 -3.68 21.40
N VAL A 46 -8.99 -2.84 20.50
CA VAL A 46 -9.77 -2.35 19.35
C VAL A 46 -9.14 -2.95 18.09
N ILE A 47 -9.92 -3.70 17.33
CA ILE A 47 -9.46 -4.34 16.08
C ILE A 47 -10.25 -3.74 14.93
N ASN A 48 -9.54 -3.09 14.01
CA ASN A 48 -10.08 -2.54 12.78
C ASN A 48 -9.97 -3.55 11.64
N ILE A 49 -11.08 -3.76 10.92
CA ILE A 49 -11.19 -4.70 9.79
C ILE A 49 -11.99 -4.02 8.68
N ASP A 50 -11.47 -4.05 7.45
CA ASP A 50 -12.24 -3.63 6.27
C ASP A 50 -13.33 -4.67 5.95
N SER A 51 -14.47 -4.20 5.46
CA SER A 51 -15.65 -5.06 5.25
C SER A 51 -15.60 -5.92 3.98
N ASP A 52 -14.61 -5.71 3.11
CA ASP A 52 -14.47 -6.33 1.80
C ASP A 52 -13.48 -7.53 1.76
N GLY A 53 -13.08 -8.01 2.93
CA GLY A 53 -12.17 -9.14 3.04
C GLY A 53 -12.63 -10.25 3.98
N LEU A 54 -11.81 -11.28 4.12
CA LEU A 54 -12.05 -12.45 4.95
C LEU A 54 -10.88 -12.66 5.92
N LEU A 55 -11.19 -12.91 7.18
CA LEU A 55 -10.19 -13.30 8.17
C LEU A 55 -9.86 -14.80 8.09
N GLU A 56 -8.59 -15.12 8.32
CA GLU A 56 -8.22 -16.47 8.72
C GLU A 56 -8.89 -16.79 10.07
N PRO A 57 -9.43 -18.02 10.28
CA PRO A 57 -10.24 -18.33 11.46
C PRO A 57 -9.62 -18.01 12.82
N ASN A 58 -8.31 -18.09 12.95
CA ASN A 58 -7.60 -17.80 14.20
C ASN A 58 -6.99 -16.38 14.25
N ALA A 59 -7.19 -15.55 13.24
CA ALA A 59 -6.51 -14.26 13.12
C ALA A 59 -6.75 -13.34 14.33
N ILE A 60 -7.98 -13.17 14.76
CA ILE A 60 -8.33 -12.36 15.96
C ILE A 60 -7.71 -12.97 17.21
N LYS A 61 -7.84 -14.29 17.38
CA LYS A 61 -7.27 -15.01 18.53
C LYS A 61 -5.75 -14.80 18.60
N ASN A 62 -5.07 -14.93 17.48
CA ASN A 62 -3.62 -14.75 17.40
C ASN A 62 -3.19 -13.32 17.77
N MET A 63 -3.94 -12.31 17.34
CA MET A 63 -3.69 -10.91 17.75
C MET A 63 -3.87 -10.71 19.24
N VAL A 64 -4.97 -11.21 19.84
CA VAL A 64 -5.21 -11.08 21.27
C VAL A 64 -4.12 -11.79 22.06
N LEU A 65 -3.80 -13.04 21.72
CA LEU A 65 -2.71 -13.79 22.37
C LEU A 65 -1.36 -13.06 22.26
N ARG A 66 -1.11 -12.37 21.14
CA ARG A 66 0.13 -11.60 20.96
C ARG A 66 0.20 -10.40 21.91
N PHE A 67 -0.91 -9.70 22.13
CA PHE A 67 -1.00 -8.63 23.12
C PHE A 67 -0.82 -9.15 24.55
N GLU A 68 -1.45 -10.27 24.89
CA GLU A 68 -1.36 -10.87 26.23
C GLU A 68 0.08 -11.37 26.55
N ASN A 69 0.82 -11.82 25.52
CA ASN A 69 2.18 -12.32 25.69
C ASN A 69 3.26 -11.21 25.71
N ASP A 70 2.97 -10.00 25.25
CA ASP A 70 3.94 -8.90 25.24
C ASP A 70 3.20 -7.57 25.51
N GLU A 71 3.28 -7.12 26.76
CA GLU A 71 2.65 -5.87 27.21
C GLU A 71 3.26 -4.61 26.56
N GLN A 72 4.47 -4.71 26.01
CA GLN A 72 5.12 -3.58 25.33
C GLN A 72 4.50 -3.28 23.98
N ILE A 73 3.78 -4.22 23.38
CA ILE A 73 3.10 -4.01 22.11
C ILE A 73 1.89 -3.10 22.31
N ALA A 74 1.95 -1.94 21.70
CA ALA A 74 0.89 -0.93 21.76
C ALA A 74 -0.14 -1.10 20.63
N ALA A 75 0.34 -1.46 19.45
CA ALA A 75 -0.49 -1.72 18.28
C ALA A 75 0.17 -2.77 17.37
N MET A 76 -0.62 -3.39 16.54
CA MET A 76 -0.14 -4.35 15.55
C MET A 76 -0.98 -4.36 14.28
N THR A 77 -0.37 -4.79 13.18
CA THR A 77 -1.06 -5.09 11.93
C THR A 77 -1.06 -6.59 11.68
N GLY A 78 -2.11 -7.10 11.02
CA GLY A 78 -2.07 -8.44 10.44
C GLY A 78 -1.35 -8.48 9.09
N ALA A 79 -1.11 -9.67 8.58
CA ALA A 79 -0.66 -9.90 7.22
C ALA A 79 -1.87 -9.78 6.26
N VAL A 80 -1.71 -9.06 5.16
CA VAL A 80 -2.77 -8.92 4.12
C VAL A 80 -2.33 -9.67 2.87
N LEU A 81 -3.18 -10.58 2.40
CA LEU A 81 -2.93 -11.38 1.20
C LEU A 81 -4.15 -11.37 0.28
N PRO A 82 -3.98 -11.29 -1.04
CA PRO A 82 -5.08 -11.54 -1.96
C PRO A 82 -5.58 -12.97 -1.86
N GLN A 83 -6.90 -13.16 -1.92
CA GLN A 83 -7.53 -14.47 -1.81
C GLN A 83 -7.17 -15.34 -3.02
N ARG A 84 -6.41 -16.42 -2.81
CA ARG A 84 -5.85 -17.27 -3.86
C ARG A 84 -6.91 -17.86 -4.81
N ASN A 85 -8.10 -18.21 -4.29
CA ASN A 85 -9.16 -18.78 -5.11
C ASN A 85 -9.70 -17.75 -6.10
N LEU A 86 -9.85 -16.51 -5.70
CA LEU A 86 -10.25 -15.41 -6.56
C LEU A 86 -9.15 -15.06 -7.58
N VAL A 87 -7.87 -15.12 -7.20
CA VAL A 87 -6.75 -14.93 -8.14
C VAL A 87 -6.81 -15.94 -9.30
N LYS A 88 -7.20 -17.19 -9.01
CA LYS A 88 -7.36 -18.24 -10.06
C LYS A 88 -8.54 -17.94 -10.99
N GLN A 89 -9.59 -17.28 -10.50
CA GLN A 89 -10.82 -16.98 -11.23
C GLN A 89 -10.73 -15.69 -12.07
N VAL A 90 -9.68 -14.88 -11.93
CA VAL A 90 -9.50 -13.67 -12.74
C VAL A 90 -9.48 -14.02 -14.23
N HIS A 91 -10.36 -13.36 -15.01
CA HIS A 91 -10.50 -13.61 -16.44
C HIS A 91 -9.39 -12.89 -17.25
N GLY A 92 -8.95 -13.56 -18.32
CA GLY A 92 -7.88 -13.06 -19.18
C GLY A 92 -6.47 -13.35 -18.63
N TRP A 93 -5.56 -13.76 -19.53
CA TRP A 93 -4.21 -14.16 -19.13
C TRP A 93 -3.40 -12.99 -18.53
N TRP A 94 -3.55 -11.79 -19.07
CA TRP A 94 -2.84 -10.59 -18.61
C TRP A 94 -3.33 -10.13 -17.23
N HIS A 95 -4.65 -10.03 -17.03
CA HIS A 95 -5.21 -9.64 -15.72
C HIS A 95 -4.87 -10.68 -14.65
N ARG A 96 -4.90 -11.98 -15.02
CA ARG A 96 -4.48 -13.07 -14.13
C ARG A 96 -3.00 -13.00 -13.79
N LEU A 97 -2.13 -12.59 -14.74
CA LEU A 97 -0.71 -12.37 -14.47
C LEU A 97 -0.50 -11.21 -13.51
N LEU A 98 -1.23 -10.09 -13.68
CA LEU A 98 -1.20 -8.96 -12.75
C LEU A 98 -1.64 -9.39 -11.35
N ALA A 99 -2.79 -10.05 -11.21
CA ALA A 99 -3.30 -10.53 -9.92
C ALA A 99 -2.36 -11.53 -9.24
N LYS A 100 -1.67 -12.40 -9.99
CA LYS A 100 -0.65 -13.31 -9.44
C LYS A 100 0.59 -12.53 -8.95
N ASN A 101 1.05 -11.52 -9.70
CA ASN A 101 2.16 -10.69 -9.26
C ASN A 101 1.78 -9.85 -8.02
N GLU A 102 0.55 -9.34 -7.94
CA GLU A 102 0.03 -8.67 -6.75
C GLU A 102 0.03 -9.60 -5.53
N TYR A 103 -0.50 -10.82 -5.67
CA TYR A 103 -0.46 -11.81 -4.58
C TYR A 103 0.97 -12.06 -4.10
N TYR A 104 1.91 -12.16 -5.04
CA TYR A 104 3.31 -12.40 -4.76
C TYR A 104 3.98 -11.19 -4.08
N GLU A 105 3.68 -9.98 -4.57
CA GLU A 105 4.13 -8.72 -3.96
C GLU A 105 3.59 -8.56 -2.54
N TYR A 106 2.29 -8.83 -2.31
CA TYR A 106 1.67 -8.72 -0.98
C TYR A 106 2.33 -9.68 0.01
N ALA A 107 2.58 -10.92 -0.39
CA ALA A 107 3.27 -11.88 0.46
C ALA A 107 4.71 -11.42 0.81
N GLN A 108 5.41 -10.78 -0.12
CA GLN A 108 6.73 -10.24 0.14
C GLN A 108 6.71 -8.95 0.96
N ALA A 109 5.83 -8.01 0.64
CA ALA A 109 5.78 -6.70 1.31
C ALA A 109 5.07 -6.77 2.66
N PHE A 110 3.84 -7.32 2.68
CA PHE A 110 2.96 -7.24 3.85
C PHE A 110 3.10 -8.42 4.82
N LEU A 111 3.77 -9.50 4.44
CA LEU A 111 4.13 -10.56 5.36
C LEU A 111 5.63 -10.52 5.66
N SER A 112 6.51 -10.82 4.70
CA SER A 112 7.95 -10.92 4.95
C SER A 112 8.59 -9.57 5.28
N GLY A 113 8.31 -8.54 4.50
CA GLY A 113 8.89 -7.20 4.69
C GLY A 113 8.52 -6.62 6.05
N ARG A 114 7.22 -6.59 6.38
CA ARG A 114 6.76 -6.10 7.69
C ARG A 114 7.26 -6.95 8.86
N THR A 115 7.46 -8.26 8.67
CA THR A 115 8.06 -9.11 9.70
C THR A 115 9.50 -8.67 9.99
N ILE A 116 10.30 -8.42 8.96
CA ILE A 116 11.69 -7.94 9.12
C ILE A 116 11.70 -6.54 9.76
N GLU A 117 10.81 -5.64 9.33
CA GLU A 117 10.66 -4.31 9.92
C GLU A 117 10.28 -4.39 11.41
N SER A 118 9.36 -5.28 11.74
CA SER A 118 8.92 -5.51 13.12
C SER A 118 10.04 -6.05 14.02
N PHE A 119 10.86 -6.99 13.54
CA PHE A 119 12.02 -7.48 14.29
C PHE A 119 13.05 -6.38 14.61
N ARG A 120 13.13 -5.36 13.75
CA ARG A 120 14.03 -4.22 13.94
C ARG A 120 13.38 -3.07 14.70
N ASP A 121 12.15 -3.25 15.16
CA ASP A 121 11.30 -2.17 15.68
C ASP A 121 11.19 -0.98 14.70
N GLN A 122 10.98 -1.28 13.43
CA GLN A 122 11.01 -0.33 12.32
C GLN A 122 9.79 -0.47 11.41
N LEU A 123 8.68 -1.02 11.92
CA LEU A 123 7.45 -1.12 11.13
C LEU A 123 7.00 0.27 10.68
N PHE A 124 6.94 0.48 9.36
CA PHE A 124 6.67 1.77 8.77
C PHE A 124 5.19 2.15 8.82
N THR A 125 4.32 1.22 8.46
CA THR A 125 2.87 1.44 8.45
C THR A 125 2.11 0.17 8.78
N MET A 126 1.06 0.31 9.58
CA MET A 126 0.04 -0.71 9.75
C MET A 126 -0.87 -0.73 8.51
N SER A 127 -1.59 -1.83 8.32
CA SER A 127 -2.59 -1.91 7.26
C SER A 127 -3.91 -1.30 7.73
N GLY A 128 -4.46 -0.36 6.99
CA GLY A 128 -5.80 0.14 7.22
C GLY A 128 -6.90 -0.92 7.08
N ALA A 129 -6.58 -2.05 6.43
CA ALA A 129 -7.51 -3.16 6.24
C ALA A 129 -7.59 -4.11 7.46
N PHE A 130 -6.50 -4.24 8.23
CA PHE A 130 -6.47 -5.12 9.41
C PHE A 130 -5.39 -4.68 10.38
N SER A 131 -5.80 -4.02 11.45
CA SER A 131 -4.93 -3.53 12.53
C SER A 131 -5.60 -3.65 13.89
N ALA A 132 -4.80 -3.76 14.93
CA ALA A 132 -5.25 -3.93 16.32
C ALA A 132 -4.48 -2.99 17.25
N PHE A 133 -5.14 -2.51 18.27
CA PHE A 133 -4.62 -1.52 19.22
C PHE A 133 -4.98 -1.89 20.65
N ARG A 134 -4.12 -1.60 21.60
CA ARG A 134 -4.55 -1.44 22.98
C ARG A 134 -5.42 -0.20 23.05
N ARG A 135 -6.63 -0.34 23.60
CA ARG A 135 -7.58 0.78 23.67
C ARG A 135 -7.00 1.99 24.42
N GLU A 136 -6.31 1.76 25.52
CA GLU A 136 -5.62 2.81 26.29
C GLU A 136 -4.66 3.63 25.42
N VAL A 137 -3.83 2.97 24.61
CA VAL A 137 -2.89 3.64 23.71
C VAL A 137 -3.62 4.41 22.62
N LEU A 138 -4.67 3.82 22.05
CA LEU A 138 -5.45 4.48 21.00
C LEU A 138 -6.10 5.78 21.52
N MET A 139 -6.55 5.78 22.77
CA MET A 139 -7.12 6.98 23.41
C MET A 139 -6.06 8.06 23.76
N GLU A 140 -4.77 7.74 23.76
CA GLU A 140 -3.70 8.73 23.89
C GLU A 140 -3.34 9.40 22.55
N THR A 141 -3.79 8.85 21.41
CA THR A 141 -3.58 9.41 20.07
C THR A 141 -4.58 10.54 19.77
N PHE A 142 -4.41 11.22 18.65
CA PHE A 142 -5.43 12.14 18.11
C PHE A 142 -6.53 11.41 17.33
N LEU A 143 -6.57 10.08 17.40
CA LEU A 143 -7.39 9.19 16.59
C LEU A 143 -7.04 9.31 15.09
N TYR A 144 -7.92 8.80 14.22
CA TYR A 144 -7.69 8.84 12.78
C TYR A 144 -7.90 10.24 12.22
N ASP A 145 -6.91 10.78 11.52
CA ASP A 145 -7.03 12.06 10.83
C ASP A 145 -8.04 11.95 9.68
N THR A 146 -9.00 12.88 9.65
CA THR A 146 -10.07 12.90 8.65
C THR A 146 -9.68 13.62 7.36
N ASP A 147 -8.56 14.31 7.35
CA ASP A 147 -8.12 15.19 6.27
C ASP A 147 -7.04 14.54 5.39
N THR A 148 -6.53 13.36 5.77
CA THR A 148 -5.58 12.57 4.98
C THR A 148 -6.18 11.30 4.40
N ILE A 149 -5.63 10.84 3.27
CA ILE A 149 -5.93 9.53 2.68
C ILE A 149 -5.04 8.43 3.31
N GLY A 150 -3.97 8.81 3.99
CA GLY A 150 -3.02 7.91 4.65
C GLY A 150 -3.29 7.78 6.15
N GLU A 151 -4.55 7.62 6.55
CA GLU A 151 -4.99 7.58 7.94
C GLU A 151 -4.33 6.47 8.77
N ASP A 152 -4.02 5.35 8.15
CA ASP A 152 -3.34 4.20 8.77
C ASP A 152 -1.84 4.47 8.99
N THR A 153 -1.22 5.12 8.04
CA THR A 153 0.19 5.55 8.16
C THR A 153 0.33 6.64 9.20
N ASP A 154 -0.57 7.64 9.21
CA ASP A 154 -0.59 8.68 10.22
C ASP A 154 -0.77 8.10 11.63
N MET A 155 -1.73 7.19 11.83
CA MET A 155 -1.94 6.49 13.10
C MET A 155 -0.66 5.74 13.55
N THR A 156 0.03 5.09 12.62
CA THR A 156 1.31 4.41 12.93
C THR A 156 2.35 5.40 13.42
N PHE A 157 2.46 6.56 12.78
CA PHE A 157 3.40 7.62 13.17
C PHE A 157 3.02 8.24 14.53
N GLN A 158 1.75 8.49 14.79
CA GLN A 158 1.31 8.96 16.11
C GLN A 158 1.78 8.02 17.23
N ILE A 159 1.58 6.71 17.08
CA ILE A 159 1.95 5.73 18.11
C ILE A 159 3.47 5.61 18.23
N ARG A 160 4.19 5.54 17.12
CA ARG A 160 5.65 5.33 17.14
C ARG A 160 6.44 6.60 17.45
N THR A 161 6.13 7.69 16.77
CA THR A 161 6.96 8.92 16.84
C THR A 161 6.53 9.80 18.01
N ARG A 162 5.22 10.00 18.18
CA ARG A 162 4.72 10.87 19.24
C ARG A 162 4.67 10.18 20.60
N LEU A 163 4.14 8.94 20.66
CA LEU A 163 4.00 8.22 21.92
C LEU A 163 5.22 7.34 22.24
N GLY A 164 6.15 7.14 21.30
CA GLY A 164 7.35 6.30 21.49
C GLY A 164 7.03 4.83 21.78
N LYS A 165 5.85 4.34 21.35
CA LYS A 165 5.38 2.99 21.68
C LYS A 165 5.63 2.01 20.53
N LYS A 166 5.72 0.71 20.87
CA LYS A 166 6.06 -0.38 19.96
C LYS A 166 4.89 -0.78 19.08
N VAL A 167 5.15 -0.85 17.77
CA VAL A 167 4.19 -1.33 16.75
C VAL A 167 4.81 -2.51 16.00
N VAL A 168 4.07 -3.60 15.87
CA VAL A 168 4.58 -4.86 15.28
C VAL A 168 3.63 -5.46 14.26
N ILE A 169 4.07 -6.48 13.53
CA ILE A 169 3.18 -7.36 12.76
C ILE A 169 2.82 -8.61 13.57
N CYS A 170 1.57 -9.05 13.46
CA CYS A 170 1.13 -10.39 13.80
C CYS A 170 1.10 -11.23 12.52
N ALA A 171 2.21 -11.88 12.19
CA ALA A 171 2.39 -12.56 10.91
C ALA A 171 1.47 -13.80 10.74
N ASP A 172 0.98 -14.33 11.85
CA ASP A 172 0.02 -15.44 11.95
C ASP A 172 -1.45 -14.97 12.10
N ALA A 173 -1.72 -13.70 11.84
CA ALA A 173 -3.06 -13.16 11.69
C ALA A 173 -3.24 -12.67 10.24
N ILE A 174 -3.87 -13.49 9.40
CA ILE A 174 -4.01 -13.21 7.96
C ILE A 174 -5.40 -12.64 7.65
N PHE A 175 -5.43 -11.59 6.86
CA PHE A 175 -6.62 -11.01 6.25
C PHE A 175 -6.55 -11.15 4.73
N TYR A 176 -7.56 -11.78 4.15
CA TYR A 176 -7.64 -12.03 2.72
C TYR A 176 -8.49 -10.97 2.04
N VAL A 177 -7.93 -10.30 1.05
CA VAL A 177 -8.59 -9.27 0.23
C VAL A 177 -8.91 -9.81 -1.18
N ALA A 178 -9.83 -9.17 -1.88
CA ALA A 178 -10.03 -9.46 -3.29
C ALA A 178 -8.78 -9.04 -4.10
N PRO A 179 -8.33 -9.85 -5.08
CA PRO A 179 -7.26 -9.43 -5.98
C PRO A 179 -7.75 -8.34 -6.92
N ILE A 180 -6.82 -7.54 -7.46
CA ILE A 180 -7.14 -6.57 -8.49
C ILE A 180 -7.81 -7.23 -9.71
N SER A 181 -8.85 -6.58 -10.22
CA SER A 181 -9.57 -7.02 -11.42
C SER A 181 -8.82 -6.69 -12.71
N GLY A 182 -7.88 -5.71 -12.67
CA GLY A 182 -7.12 -5.32 -13.82
C GLY A 182 -6.23 -4.08 -13.60
N PHE A 183 -5.65 -3.60 -14.69
CA PHE A 183 -4.70 -2.50 -14.66
C PHE A 183 -5.27 -1.18 -14.10
N SER A 184 -6.54 -0.86 -14.41
CA SER A 184 -7.15 0.40 -13.94
C SER A 184 -7.29 0.44 -12.42
N GLU A 185 -7.61 -0.70 -11.80
CA GLU A 185 -7.71 -0.82 -10.35
C GLU A 185 -6.32 -0.74 -9.69
N LEU A 186 -5.33 -1.46 -10.25
CA LEU A 186 -3.94 -1.35 -9.82
C LEU A 186 -3.46 0.10 -9.86
N TYR A 187 -3.76 0.81 -10.94
CA TYR A 187 -3.39 2.20 -11.15
C TYR A 187 -3.95 3.12 -10.06
N THR A 188 -5.25 3.07 -9.82
CA THR A 188 -5.92 3.91 -8.80
C THR A 188 -5.48 3.55 -7.39
N GLN A 189 -5.31 2.26 -7.08
CA GLN A 189 -4.86 1.78 -5.78
C GLN A 189 -3.44 2.28 -5.44
N ARG A 190 -2.49 2.14 -6.37
CA ARG A 190 -1.09 2.57 -6.15
C ARG A 190 -0.95 4.08 -6.06
N GLN A 191 -1.72 4.84 -6.83
CA GLN A 191 -1.76 6.29 -6.69
C GLN A 191 -2.31 6.74 -5.35
N ARG A 192 -3.39 6.10 -4.86
CA ARG A 192 -3.96 6.39 -3.55
C ARG A 192 -2.93 6.16 -2.44
N TRP A 193 -2.23 5.01 -2.45
CA TRP A 193 -1.19 4.72 -1.48
C TRP A 193 -0.05 5.75 -1.52
N GLN A 194 0.46 6.03 -2.73
CA GLN A 194 1.54 7.00 -2.90
C GLN A 194 1.16 8.39 -2.41
N ARG A 195 -0.09 8.81 -2.64
CA ARG A 195 -0.59 10.09 -2.17
C ARG A 195 -0.71 10.13 -0.65
N GLY A 196 -1.29 9.12 -0.02
CA GLY A 196 -1.39 9.03 1.43
C GLY A 196 -0.01 9.10 2.11
N GLU A 197 0.98 8.36 1.59
CA GLU A 197 2.37 8.44 2.05
C GLU A 197 2.96 9.86 1.94
N LEU A 198 2.67 10.59 0.84
CA LEU A 198 3.14 11.97 0.64
C LEU A 198 2.48 12.96 1.60
N GLU A 199 1.18 12.84 1.84
CA GLU A 199 0.45 13.70 2.76
C GLU A 199 0.99 13.55 4.19
N VAL A 200 1.16 12.32 4.66
CA VAL A 200 1.75 12.03 5.97
C VAL A 200 3.20 12.51 6.03
N ALA A 201 4.00 12.26 4.98
CA ALA A 201 5.37 12.74 4.89
C ALA A 201 5.44 14.26 5.05
N GLN A 202 4.61 15.00 4.34
CA GLN A 202 4.57 16.46 4.40
C GLN A 202 4.22 16.96 5.81
N HIS A 203 3.26 16.33 6.47
CA HIS A 203 2.85 16.69 7.83
C HIS A 203 4.00 16.53 8.83
N TYR A 204 4.67 15.38 8.85
CA TYR A 204 5.74 15.11 9.83
C TYR A 204 7.09 15.73 9.44
N MET A 205 7.41 15.86 8.16
CA MET A 205 8.66 16.49 7.70
C MET A 205 8.67 18.00 7.92
N SER A 206 7.54 18.68 7.83
CA SER A 206 7.47 20.13 8.09
C SER A 206 7.89 20.48 9.52
N GLN A 207 7.73 19.56 10.46
CA GLN A 207 8.11 19.74 11.87
C GLN A 207 9.57 19.36 12.16
N THR A 208 10.22 18.55 11.34
CA THR A 208 11.55 17.96 11.61
C THR A 208 12.55 18.11 10.46
N ALA A 209 12.29 18.94 9.46
CA ALA A 209 13.12 19.12 8.27
C ALA A 209 14.50 19.71 8.59
N SER A 210 15.38 18.89 9.18
CA SER A 210 16.81 19.16 9.33
C SER A 210 17.63 17.94 8.93
N ILE A 211 18.87 18.18 8.45
CA ILE A 211 19.82 17.10 8.15
C ILE A 211 20.07 16.21 9.37
N LYS A 212 20.10 16.80 10.59
CA LYS A 212 20.21 16.03 11.84
C LYS A 212 18.97 15.21 12.12
N GLY A 213 17.76 15.71 11.83
CA GLY A 213 16.49 14.98 11.93
C GLY A 213 16.45 13.77 10.98
N PHE A 214 16.90 13.92 9.73
CA PHE A 214 17.00 12.82 8.77
C PHE A 214 17.80 11.63 9.30
N PHE A 215 18.96 11.87 9.93
CA PHE A 215 19.78 10.78 10.48
C PHE A 215 19.22 10.21 11.79
N LYS A 216 18.49 11.00 12.58
CA LYS A 216 17.94 10.60 13.87
C LYS A 216 16.60 9.87 13.74
N GLU A 217 15.72 10.35 12.84
CA GLU A 217 14.34 9.85 12.70
C GLU A 217 14.26 8.76 11.64
N PHE A 218 14.08 7.48 12.06
CA PHE A 218 13.97 6.36 11.12
C PHE A 218 12.79 6.53 10.16
N LEU A 219 11.63 6.96 10.65
CA LEU A 219 10.42 7.07 9.83
C LEU A 219 10.57 8.15 8.75
N VAL A 220 11.12 9.32 9.10
CA VAL A 220 11.45 10.38 8.13
C VAL A 220 12.43 9.87 7.07
N ARG A 221 13.48 9.16 7.50
CA ARG A 221 14.46 8.54 6.60
C ARG A 221 13.81 7.52 5.67
N ARG A 222 12.88 6.70 6.18
CA ARG A 222 12.16 5.70 5.39
C ARG A 222 11.28 6.34 4.31
N ILE A 223 10.50 7.37 4.66
CA ILE A 223 9.69 8.12 3.70
C ILE A 223 10.59 8.69 2.59
N MET A 224 11.67 9.36 2.96
CA MET A 224 12.61 9.92 1.98
C MET A 224 13.23 8.85 1.10
N ILE A 225 13.61 7.70 1.67
CA ILE A 225 14.18 6.57 0.92
C ILE A 225 13.16 5.95 -0.02
N ASP A 226 11.94 5.65 0.43
CA ASP A 226 10.91 5.05 -0.43
C ASP A 226 10.53 5.98 -1.60
N HIS A 227 10.44 7.28 -1.35
CA HIS A 227 10.28 8.25 -2.42
C HIS A 227 11.51 8.31 -3.33
N THR A 228 12.71 8.32 -2.73
CA THR A 228 13.97 8.39 -3.46
C THR A 228 14.24 7.12 -4.27
N PHE A 229 13.80 5.92 -3.85
CA PHE A 229 14.02 4.70 -4.63
C PHE A 229 13.11 4.59 -5.87
N THR A 230 11.96 5.20 -5.87
CA THR A 230 11.18 5.36 -7.11
C THR A 230 11.90 6.31 -8.07
N PHE A 231 12.39 7.45 -7.59
CA PHE A 231 13.14 8.41 -8.38
C PHE A 231 14.45 7.86 -8.96
N PRO A 232 15.35 7.18 -8.21
CA PRO A 232 16.56 6.61 -8.80
C PRO A 232 16.29 5.63 -9.94
N ARG A 233 15.25 4.79 -9.83
CA ARG A 233 14.86 3.90 -10.94
C ARG A 233 14.47 4.68 -12.18
N MET A 234 13.71 5.76 -12.00
CA MET A 234 13.28 6.62 -13.10
C MET A 234 14.44 7.44 -13.64
N ILE A 235 15.23 8.07 -12.76
CA ILE A 235 16.45 8.82 -13.16
C ILE A 235 17.38 7.91 -13.94
N TRP A 236 17.62 6.68 -13.47
CA TRP A 236 18.49 5.73 -14.16
C TRP A 236 17.95 5.35 -15.54
N THR A 237 16.62 5.17 -15.65
CA THR A 237 15.98 4.90 -16.95
C THR A 237 16.16 6.07 -17.91
N PHE A 238 15.93 7.30 -17.48
CA PHE A 238 16.15 8.48 -18.33
C PHE A 238 17.63 8.71 -18.63
N ALA A 239 18.51 8.54 -17.64
CA ALA A 239 19.94 8.69 -17.82
C ALA A 239 20.50 7.71 -18.87
N THR A 240 20.04 6.47 -18.88
CA THR A 240 20.47 5.49 -19.90
C THR A 240 20.01 5.84 -21.30
N ILE A 241 18.81 6.42 -21.47
CA ILE A 241 18.35 6.95 -22.76
C ILE A 241 19.28 8.09 -23.22
N VAL A 242 19.61 9.00 -22.30
CA VAL A 242 20.53 10.12 -22.58
C VAL A 242 21.93 9.61 -22.92
N LEU A 243 22.45 8.63 -22.20
CA LEU A 243 23.77 8.02 -22.49
C LEU A 243 23.81 7.43 -23.89
N ILE A 244 22.76 6.74 -24.34
CA ILE A 244 22.66 6.23 -25.71
C ILE A 244 22.70 7.39 -26.71
N ALA A 245 21.95 8.48 -26.44
CA ALA A 245 21.96 9.66 -27.31
C ALA A 245 23.33 10.35 -27.38
N PHE A 246 24.16 10.26 -26.34
CA PHE A 246 25.53 10.74 -26.29
C PHE A 246 26.55 9.73 -26.86
N GLY A 247 26.11 8.66 -27.49
CA GLY A 247 26.98 7.72 -28.22
C GLY A 247 27.58 6.61 -27.36
N TYR A 248 27.08 6.38 -26.12
CA TYR A 248 27.49 5.21 -25.36
C TYR A 248 26.98 3.93 -26.02
N SER A 249 27.78 2.87 -25.91
CA SER A 249 27.46 1.58 -26.53
C SER A 249 26.14 1.00 -26.00
N THR A 250 25.20 0.77 -26.92
CA THR A 250 23.89 0.14 -26.60
C THR A 250 24.05 -1.25 -25.99
N VAL A 251 25.15 -1.97 -26.33
CA VAL A 251 25.48 -3.27 -25.76
C VAL A 251 25.80 -3.13 -24.27
N VAL A 252 26.64 -2.16 -23.90
CA VAL A 252 26.99 -1.92 -22.48
C VAL A 252 25.75 -1.52 -21.68
N VAL A 253 24.90 -0.66 -22.22
CA VAL A 253 23.65 -0.27 -21.59
C VAL A 253 22.73 -1.49 -21.45
N GLY A 254 22.58 -2.32 -22.46
CA GLY A 254 21.77 -3.53 -22.42
C GLY A 254 22.27 -4.55 -21.38
N LEU A 255 23.58 -4.76 -21.29
CA LEU A 255 24.20 -5.62 -20.26
C LEU A 255 23.97 -5.08 -18.84
N SER A 256 24.00 -3.76 -18.67
CA SER A 256 23.69 -3.12 -17.37
C SER A 256 22.24 -3.39 -16.94
N TYR A 257 21.27 -3.28 -17.86
CA TYR A 257 19.89 -3.66 -17.55
C TYR A 257 19.73 -5.14 -17.21
N LEU A 258 20.41 -6.03 -17.94
CA LEU A 258 20.37 -7.47 -17.67
C LEU A 258 20.97 -7.78 -16.29
N LEU A 259 22.06 -7.12 -15.91
CA LEU A 259 22.67 -7.27 -14.58
C LEU A 259 21.70 -6.80 -13.49
N ILE A 260 21.13 -5.59 -13.63
CA ILE A 260 20.16 -5.05 -12.67
C ILE A 260 18.94 -5.96 -12.54
N TYR A 261 18.39 -6.43 -13.66
CA TYR A 261 17.27 -7.38 -13.65
C TYR A 261 17.63 -8.67 -12.89
N SER A 262 18.82 -9.24 -13.15
CA SER A 262 19.28 -10.46 -12.48
C SER A 262 19.43 -10.28 -10.96
N LEU A 263 19.90 -9.11 -10.51
CA LEU A 263 19.98 -8.76 -9.11
C LEU A 263 18.58 -8.67 -8.46
N TYR A 264 17.61 -8.08 -9.15
CA TYR A 264 16.21 -8.07 -8.65
C TYR A 264 15.59 -9.46 -8.58
N VAL A 265 15.86 -10.33 -9.56
CA VAL A 265 15.43 -11.73 -9.52
C VAL A 265 16.06 -12.45 -8.33
N MET A 266 17.35 -12.25 -8.06
CA MET A 266 18.03 -12.84 -6.91
C MET A 266 17.39 -12.41 -5.57
N VAL A 267 17.11 -11.12 -5.41
CA VAL A 267 16.38 -10.60 -4.24
C VAL A 267 14.99 -11.21 -4.16
N GLY A 268 14.29 -11.36 -5.30
CA GLY A 268 12.99 -12.02 -5.40
C GLY A 268 13.02 -13.47 -4.91
N VAL A 269 14.08 -14.23 -5.23
CA VAL A 269 14.30 -15.62 -4.76
C VAL A 269 14.52 -15.65 -3.24
N ILE A 270 15.32 -14.73 -2.68
CA ILE A 270 15.53 -14.64 -1.22
C ILE A 270 14.19 -14.38 -0.51
N ASN A 271 13.41 -13.42 -1.01
CA ASN A 271 12.09 -13.14 -0.46
C ASN A 271 11.12 -14.32 -0.60
N PHE A 272 11.18 -15.05 -1.71
CA PHE A 272 10.40 -16.26 -1.93
C PHE A 272 10.66 -17.32 -0.84
N ILE A 273 11.93 -17.53 -0.50
CA ILE A 273 12.33 -18.45 0.57
C ILE A 273 11.79 -17.96 1.93
N SER A 274 11.96 -16.68 2.22
CA SER A 274 11.51 -16.05 3.48
C SER A 274 9.99 -16.19 3.68
N VAL A 275 9.19 -15.87 2.66
CA VAL A 275 7.73 -16.05 2.68
C VAL A 275 7.36 -17.53 2.84
N GLY A 276 8.06 -18.43 2.15
CA GLY A 276 7.84 -19.88 2.27
C GLY A 276 8.13 -20.43 3.67
N ILE A 277 8.97 -19.75 4.45
CA ILE A 277 9.21 -20.07 5.87
C ILE A 277 8.07 -19.52 6.75
N LEU A 278 7.67 -18.28 6.54
CA LEU A 278 6.59 -17.65 7.30
C LEU A 278 5.24 -18.32 7.09
N LEU A 279 4.98 -18.84 5.90
CA LEU A 279 3.76 -19.60 5.59
C LEU A 279 3.77 -21.06 6.06
N LYS A 280 4.75 -21.51 6.86
CA LYS A 280 4.76 -22.88 7.41
C LYS A 280 3.48 -23.25 8.18
N PRO A 281 2.88 -22.36 9.01
CA PRO A 281 1.64 -22.65 9.73
C PRO A 281 0.42 -22.83 8.79
N TYR A 282 0.51 -22.38 7.53
CA TYR A 282 -0.56 -22.38 6.53
C TYR A 282 -0.20 -23.27 5.32
N PRO A 283 -0.34 -24.60 5.43
CA PRO A 283 0.15 -25.55 4.41
C PRO A 283 -0.42 -25.29 3.00
N GLU A 284 -1.69 -24.94 2.91
CA GLU A 284 -2.36 -24.68 1.63
C GLU A 284 -1.87 -23.40 0.97
N GLU A 285 -1.72 -22.29 1.74
CA GLU A 285 -1.15 -21.03 1.25
C GLU A 285 0.30 -21.25 0.80
N ARG A 286 1.08 -21.93 1.65
CA ARG A 286 2.48 -22.25 1.35
C ARG A 286 2.63 -23.06 0.07
N HIS A 287 1.77 -24.07 -0.14
CA HIS A 287 1.78 -24.87 -1.34
C HIS A 287 1.47 -24.05 -2.58
N SER A 288 0.41 -23.24 -2.52
CA SER A 288 0.02 -22.34 -3.60
C SER A 288 1.10 -21.31 -3.94
N TYR A 289 1.71 -20.70 -2.90
CA TYR A 289 2.80 -19.75 -3.06
C TYR A 289 4.02 -20.38 -3.72
N LYS A 290 4.43 -21.58 -3.31
CA LYS A 290 5.56 -22.32 -3.89
C LYS A 290 5.37 -22.66 -5.36
N HIS A 291 4.16 -22.97 -5.79
CA HIS A 291 3.85 -23.23 -7.20
C HIS A 291 4.02 -22.02 -8.11
N LEU A 292 4.03 -20.82 -7.51
CA LEU A 292 4.20 -19.55 -8.23
C LEU A 292 5.68 -19.08 -8.26
N TRP A 293 6.65 -19.97 -8.00
CA TRP A 293 8.09 -19.63 -7.96
C TRP A 293 8.58 -18.87 -9.19
N TRP A 294 8.04 -19.15 -10.37
CA TRP A 294 8.37 -18.50 -11.62
C TRP A 294 8.02 -17.00 -11.65
N LEU A 295 7.14 -16.53 -10.74
CA LEU A 295 6.83 -15.12 -10.61
C LEU A 295 8.04 -14.30 -10.11
N THR A 296 9.06 -14.93 -9.54
CA THR A 296 10.34 -14.26 -9.25
C THR A 296 10.94 -13.63 -10.51
N LEU A 297 10.65 -14.20 -11.70
CA LEU A 297 11.09 -13.66 -12.98
C LEU A 297 10.22 -12.51 -13.48
N THR A 298 8.92 -12.53 -13.23
CA THR A 298 8.01 -11.45 -13.70
C THR A 298 7.87 -10.30 -12.72
N LEU A 299 8.15 -10.54 -11.44
CA LEU A 299 8.03 -9.55 -10.38
C LEU A 299 8.86 -8.27 -10.62
N PRO A 300 10.13 -8.33 -11.08
CA PRO A 300 10.89 -7.12 -11.37
C PRO A 300 10.23 -6.22 -12.43
N LEU A 301 9.59 -6.82 -13.45
CA LEU A 301 8.86 -6.10 -14.49
C LEU A 301 7.58 -5.47 -13.94
N TYR A 302 6.85 -6.23 -13.10
CA TYR A 302 5.67 -5.72 -12.41
C TYR A 302 6.04 -4.56 -11.47
N MET A 303 7.12 -4.68 -10.70
CA MET A 303 7.62 -3.61 -9.83
C MET A 303 8.11 -2.38 -10.61
N PHE A 304 8.61 -2.58 -11.81
CA PHE A 304 8.95 -1.47 -12.72
C PHE A 304 7.68 -0.75 -13.21
N LEU A 305 6.65 -1.50 -13.59
CA LEU A 305 5.33 -0.94 -13.96
C LEU A 305 4.72 -0.14 -12.80
N THR A 306 4.70 -0.69 -11.60
CA THR A 306 4.15 0.00 -10.42
C THR A 306 4.97 1.24 -10.04
N ALA A 307 6.29 1.26 -10.28
CA ALA A 307 7.12 2.45 -10.07
C ALA A 307 6.71 3.61 -10.98
N TRP A 308 6.35 3.35 -12.24
CA TRP A 308 5.80 4.37 -13.14
C TRP A 308 4.45 4.90 -12.64
N ILE A 309 3.56 4.02 -12.18
CA ILE A 309 2.27 4.43 -11.61
C ILE A 309 2.50 5.32 -10.37
N ARG A 310 3.44 4.96 -9.50
CA ARG A 310 3.81 5.76 -8.31
C ARG A 310 4.38 7.13 -8.71
N LEU A 311 5.23 7.20 -9.73
CA LEU A 311 5.76 8.47 -10.24
C LEU A 311 4.62 9.40 -10.72
N ILE A 312 3.67 8.86 -11.48
CA ILE A 312 2.49 9.61 -11.90
C ILE A 312 1.69 10.07 -10.68
N GLY A 313 1.54 9.21 -9.66
CA GLY A 313 0.90 9.54 -8.40
C GLY A 313 1.56 10.72 -7.67
N VAL A 314 2.89 10.80 -7.67
CA VAL A 314 3.65 11.95 -7.12
C VAL A 314 3.33 13.22 -7.90
N ILE A 315 3.36 13.18 -9.23
CA ILE A 315 3.05 14.34 -10.08
C ILE A 315 1.61 14.81 -9.84
N ASN A 316 0.67 13.88 -9.77
CA ASN A 316 -0.74 14.18 -9.51
C ASN A 316 -0.94 14.78 -8.10
N ALA A 317 -0.24 14.29 -7.10
CA ALA A 317 -0.30 14.85 -5.75
C ALA A 317 0.18 16.30 -5.68
N MET A 318 1.16 16.67 -6.51
CA MET A 318 1.67 18.06 -6.59
C MET A 318 0.73 19.00 -7.35
N THR A 319 -0.11 18.50 -8.23
CA THR A 319 -0.92 19.31 -9.17
C THR A 319 -2.41 19.32 -8.86
N THR A 320 -2.91 18.40 -8.03
CA THR A 320 -4.35 18.26 -7.75
C THR A 320 -4.63 18.24 -6.26
N GLN A 321 -5.80 18.81 -5.86
CA GLN A 321 -6.27 18.72 -4.47
C GLN A 321 -6.58 17.27 -4.06
N ALA A 322 -6.50 17.01 -2.74
CA ALA A 322 -6.82 15.72 -2.15
C ALA A 322 -8.28 15.34 -2.39
N THR A 323 -8.51 14.22 -3.07
CA THR A 323 -9.86 13.65 -3.25
C THR A 323 -9.78 12.15 -3.08
N TRP A 324 -10.75 11.55 -2.37
CA TRP A 324 -10.86 10.09 -2.22
C TRP A 324 -11.09 9.34 -3.53
N LYS A 325 -11.67 10.00 -4.54
CA LYS A 325 -11.84 9.42 -5.87
C LYS A 325 -10.64 9.78 -6.74
N MET A 326 -9.69 8.86 -6.83
CA MET A 326 -8.63 8.94 -7.84
C MET A 326 -9.22 8.71 -9.23
N ARG A 327 -8.69 9.45 -10.22
CA ARG A 327 -9.06 9.26 -11.62
C ARG A 327 -8.48 7.96 -12.14
N GLY A 328 -9.25 7.26 -12.98
CA GLY A 328 -8.77 6.07 -13.66
C GLY A 328 -7.75 6.41 -14.75
N PHE A 329 -6.90 5.45 -15.10
CA PHE A 329 -5.89 5.61 -16.16
C PHE A 329 -6.48 6.13 -17.48
N THR A 330 -7.62 5.61 -17.91
CA THR A 330 -8.27 6.01 -19.16
C THR A 330 -8.68 7.49 -19.15
N GLU A 331 -9.19 7.99 -18.04
CA GLU A 331 -9.60 9.38 -17.88
C GLU A 331 -8.38 10.32 -17.92
N GLU A 332 -7.30 9.97 -17.22
CA GLU A 332 -6.06 10.75 -17.23
C GLU A 332 -5.40 10.74 -18.61
N TRP A 333 -5.39 9.60 -19.28
CA TRP A 333 -4.87 9.48 -20.64
C TRP A 333 -5.64 10.34 -21.64
N GLN A 334 -6.96 10.36 -21.55
CA GLN A 334 -7.79 11.23 -22.40
C GLN A 334 -7.51 12.72 -22.17
N ARG A 335 -7.30 13.13 -20.92
CA ARG A 335 -6.91 14.51 -20.58
C ARG A 335 -5.55 14.87 -21.13
N LEU A 336 -4.55 14.00 -20.95
CA LEU A 336 -3.21 14.21 -21.53
C LEU A 336 -3.31 14.42 -23.04
N LEU A 337 -4.05 13.56 -23.74
CA LEU A 337 -4.25 13.70 -25.18
C LEU A 337 -5.00 14.99 -25.56
N ALA A 338 -5.92 15.45 -24.73
CA ALA A 338 -6.62 16.71 -24.96
C ALA A 338 -5.67 17.91 -24.81
N VAL A 339 -4.84 17.93 -23.78
CA VAL A 339 -3.80 18.97 -23.57
C VAL A 339 -2.81 18.98 -24.73
N LEU A 340 -2.27 17.82 -25.12
CA LEU A 340 -1.35 17.73 -26.25
C LEU A 340 -1.93 18.19 -27.58
N ARG A 341 -3.24 17.95 -27.81
CA ARG A 341 -3.94 18.46 -28.99
C ARG A 341 -4.09 19.98 -28.96
N ASP A 342 -4.39 20.53 -27.80
CA ASP A 342 -4.56 21.98 -27.61
C ASP A 342 -3.22 22.72 -27.78
N ASP A 343 -2.16 22.21 -27.16
CA ASP A 343 -0.79 22.72 -27.33
C ASP A 343 -0.35 22.68 -28.80
N ARG A 344 -0.61 21.56 -29.47
CA ARG A 344 -0.30 21.44 -30.91
C ARG A 344 -1.08 22.46 -31.76
N ARG A 345 -2.35 22.71 -31.44
CA ARG A 345 -3.16 23.74 -32.11
C ARG A 345 -2.60 25.14 -31.83
N THR A 346 -2.23 25.42 -30.61
CA THR A 346 -1.67 26.71 -30.19
C THR A 346 -0.33 26.97 -30.88
N ILE A 347 0.59 25.99 -30.92
CA ILE A 347 1.85 26.07 -31.63
C ILE A 347 1.64 26.27 -33.14
N HIS A 348 0.72 25.52 -33.74
CA HIS A 348 0.39 25.64 -35.16
C HIS A 348 -0.16 27.02 -35.50
N ASN A 349 -1.05 27.56 -34.67
CA ASN A 349 -1.63 28.90 -34.85
C ASN A 349 -0.58 30.01 -34.66
N HIS A 350 0.36 29.82 -33.74
CA HIS A 350 1.49 30.75 -33.53
C HIS A 350 2.43 30.76 -34.75
N TYR A 351 2.71 29.60 -35.33
CA TYR A 351 3.53 29.46 -36.52
C TYR A 351 2.87 30.06 -37.78
N ARG A 352 1.53 29.91 -37.93
CA ARG A 352 0.78 30.56 -39.03
C ARG A 352 0.77 32.07 -38.91
N ARG A 353 0.61 32.63 -37.69
CA ARG A 353 0.66 34.09 -37.43
C ARG A 353 2.05 34.70 -37.72
N ARG A 354 3.14 33.92 -37.59
CA ARG A 354 4.49 34.37 -37.90
C ARG A 354 4.81 34.30 -39.41
N LYS A 355 4.17 33.42 -40.16
CA LYS A 355 4.37 33.31 -41.62
C LYS A 355 3.46 34.23 -42.45
N GLY A 356 2.50 34.87 -41.83
CA GLY A 356 1.57 35.79 -42.47
C GLY A 356 1.89 37.27 -42.19
N LYS A 357 3.03 37.53 -41.55
CA LYS A 357 3.71 38.85 -41.51
C LYS A 357 5.00 38.75 -42.33
#